data_32be29a6d3b4bd6ef4c151d5754624a4
#
_entry.id   32be29a6d3b4bd6ef4c151d5754624a4
#
_cell.length_a   1.000
_cell.length_b   1.000
_cell.length_c   1.000
_cell.angle_alpha   90.00
_cell.angle_beta   90.00
_cell.angle_gamma   90.00
#
_symmetry.space_group_name_H-M   'P 1'
#
loop_
_entity.id
_entity.type
_entity.pdbx_description
1 polymer ?
#
loop_
_entity_poly.entity_id
_entity_poly.type
_entity_poly.pdbx_seq_one_letter_code
_entity_poly.pdbx_strand_id
1 'polypeptide(L)'
;PYNQRLRAEMLYRKGLTVQVPTASSIDYSRLKEDLGAFYRIPWQERLQSFLTLLPSIESIFPLESGYQDLAVLTNIWLGEFSQADNTASDFDNVTKGNYEFDNETLRMSSVMFAHKFKDLKALEKSWIGSYNKEGSQVIKWSFIEYILAETAKKLHNEREQRRINGVRKEPDLNKPGRAMEAADGLYEFLNKKVNGHIDINNGKLVYQVKPFELGTLSPENIGEKIYLGTSMIPAVLRDSGSLALYMPSHMIVWYHKYNEMHYGQNQDYKAGIMFVKEYPSVKLIPVPNADNHHRIFWTMEGNIHLFEHQSGEMTRFNIEQQDWTLKVWSNWKESVWAYAVGFKYTKKEDMDYTRQMIFCNEYDRPASYFVEADKDAQPSAGSHTSIVTAGNTNLLASTDIENAEVGSVITLKCGSVNKGVKIDKSGKFDLISAAWEPKKGDMIRLMKRQDGKFIELGRETGATGALQF
;
A
#
# COMPACT_ATOMS: atom_id res chain seq x y z
N PRO A 1 7.31 34.42 -4.41
CA PRO A 1 8.35 35.36 -4.85
C PRO A 1 9.76 34.95 -4.39
N TYR A 2 9.96 34.53 -3.11
CA TYR A 2 11.27 34.16 -2.56
C TYR A 2 11.90 32.92 -3.29
N ASN A 3 11.14 31.88 -3.51
CA ASN A 3 11.61 30.66 -4.20
C ASN A 3 11.92 30.88 -5.69
N GLN A 4 11.26 31.85 -6.33
CA GLN A 4 11.54 32.21 -7.72
C GLN A 4 12.87 32.98 -7.83
N ARG A 5 13.18 33.85 -6.87
CA ARG A 5 14.47 34.55 -6.80
C ARG A 5 15.64 33.60 -6.56
N LEU A 6 15.50 32.65 -5.66
CA LEU A 6 16.50 31.62 -5.38
C LEU A 6 16.77 30.72 -6.62
N ARG A 7 15.72 30.37 -7.37
CA ARG A 7 15.85 29.61 -8.62
C ARG A 7 16.58 30.41 -9.70
N ALA A 8 16.23 31.67 -9.87
CA ALA A 8 16.89 32.58 -10.83
C ALA A 8 18.38 32.76 -10.47
N GLU A 9 18.70 32.91 -9.18
CA GLU A 9 20.05 33.09 -8.69
C GLU A 9 20.93 31.83 -8.85
N MET A 10 20.36 30.64 -8.62
CA MET A 10 21.06 29.37 -8.82
C MET A 10 21.38 29.11 -10.30
N LEU A 11 20.48 29.44 -11.21
CA LEU A 11 20.68 29.27 -12.63
C LEU A 11 21.72 30.27 -13.19
N TYR A 12 21.67 31.51 -12.70
CA TYR A 12 22.65 32.56 -13.04
C TYR A 12 24.08 32.18 -12.59
N ARG A 13 24.23 31.62 -11.39
CA ARG A 13 25.53 31.16 -10.87
C ARG A 13 26.11 29.98 -11.68
N LYS A 14 25.28 29.25 -12.41
CA LYS A 14 25.72 28.14 -13.29
C LYS A 14 26.05 28.55 -14.72
N GLY A 15 25.99 29.83 -15.05
CA GLY A 15 26.34 30.36 -16.38
C GLY A 15 25.41 29.92 -17.51
N LEU A 16 24.20 29.48 -17.17
CA LEU A 16 23.17 29.11 -18.14
C LEU A 16 22.46 30.37 -18.65
N THR A 17 22.99 30.97 -19.70
CA THR A 17 22.32 32.05 -20.44
C THR A 17 21.28 31.47 -21.37
N VAL A 18 20.03 31.86 -21.19
CA VAL A 18 18.93 31.42 -22.02
C VAL A 18 18.55 32.53 -22.99
N GLN A 19 18.65 32.25 -24.28
CA GLN A 19 18.09 33.11 -25.31
C GLN A 19 16.56 32.94 -25.34
N VAL A 20 15.84 34.07 -25.31
CA VAL A 20 14.38 34.10 -25.42
C VAL A 20 14.04 33.89 -26.91
N PRO A 21 13.42 32.78 -27.33
CA PRO A 21 12.90 32.66 -28.67
C PRO A 21 11.70 33.59 -28.82
N THR A 22 11.66 34.33 -29.92
CA THR A 22 10.48 35.07 -30.35
C THR A 22 9.31 34.10 -30.53
N ALA A 23 8.17 34.47 -30.00
CA ALA A 23 7.01 33.65 -29.66
C ALA A 23 6.24 33.04 -30.83
N SER A 24 6.83 32.23 -31.71
CA SER A 24 6.04 31.67 -32.81
C SER A 24 6.23 30.19 -33.14
N SER A 25 7.25 29.53 -32.63
CA SER A 25 7.41 28.08 -32.85
C SER A 25 8.13 27.37 -31.72
N ILE A 26 7.56 26.30 -31.26
CA ILE A 26 8.30 25.31 -30.44
C ILE A 26 9.21 24.57 -31.44
N ASP A 27 10.52 24.75 -31.27
CA ASP A 27 11.48 24.03 -32.07
C ASP A 27 11.65 22.61 -31.47
N TYR A 28 11.02 21.66 -32.11
CA TYR A 28 11.02 20.26 -31.67
C TYR A 28 12.36 19.55 -31.83
N SER A 29 13.25 20.06 -32.68
CA SER A 29 14.62 19.54 -32.76
C SER A 29 15.41 19.88 -31.49
N ARG A 30 15.27 21.11 -30.99
CA ARG A 30 15.79 21.53 -29.70
C ARG A 30 15.23 20.75 -28.54
N LEU A 31 13.98 20.36 -28.61
CA LEU A 31 13.31 19.56 -27.61
C LEU A 31 13.97 18.19 -27.39
N LYS A 32 14.38 17.53 -28.47
CA LYS A 32 15.16 16.28 -28.40
C LYS A 32 16.58 16.51 -27.85
N GLU A 33 17.21 17.64 -28.23
CA GLU A 33 18.53 18.00 -27.70
C GLU A 33 18.48 18.38 -26.22
N ASP A 34 17.47 19.17 -25.82
CA ASP A 34 17.24 19.56 -24.43
C ASP A 34 16.95 18.34 -23.55
N LEU A 35 16.19 17.37 -24.06
CA LEU A 35 15.95 16.09 -23.39
C LEU A 35 17.22 15.26 -23.26
N GLY A 36 18.03 15.20 -24.32
CA GLY A 36 19.31 14.53 -24.27
C GLY A 36 20.29 15.16 -23.26
N ALA A 37 20.21 16.48 -23.09
CA ALA A 37 20.95 17.22 -22.06
C ALA A 37 20.40 16.94 -20.65
N PHE A 38 19.06 16.85 -20.51
CA PHE A 38 18.41 16.54 -19.24
C PHE A 38 18.84 15.21 -18.65
N TYR A 39 18.97 14.16 -19.45
CA TYR A 39 19.45 12.85 -18.99
C TYR A 39 20.95 12.83 -18.59
N ARG A 40 21.73 13.82 -19.01
CA ARG A 40 23.17 13.90 -18.69
C ARG A 40 23.49 14.63 -17.39
N ILE A 41 22.52 15.29 -16.75
CA ILE A 41 22.78 16.11 -15.57
C ILE A 41 22.18 15.42 -14.31
N PRO A 42 22.95 15.32 -13.21
CA PRO A 42 22.47 14.67 -11.98
C PRO A 42 21.19 15.30 -11.43
N TRP A 43 20.24 14.45 -11.08
CA TRP A 43 18.90 14.77 -10.62
C TRP A 43 18.81 15.72 -9.42
N GLN A 44 19.78 15.59 -8.51
CA GLN A 44 19.70 16.15 -7.17
C GLN A 44 19.78 17.67 -7.11
N GLU A 45 20.27 18.31 -8.18
CA GLU A 45 20.52 19.75 -8.16
C GLU A 45 19.40 20.63 -8.73
N ARG A 46 18.34 20.04 -9.30
CA ARG A 46 17.47 20.78 -10.23
C ARG A 46 16.11 21.19 -9.74
N LEU A 47 15.58 20.59 -8.68
CA LEU A 47 14.15 20.74 -8.40
C LEU A 47 13.83 20.93 -6.93
N GLN A 48 13.53 22.14 -6.57
CA GLN A 48 12.63 22.45 -5.48
C GLN A 48 11.21 22.54 -6.05
N SER A 49 10.44 21.47 -5.95
CA SER A 49 9.03 21.49 -6.31
C SER A 49 8.16 21.60 -5.07
N PHE A 50 6.92 22.04 -5.27
CA PHE A 50 5.91 22.05 -4.23
C PHE A 50 5.37 20.65 -3.90
N LEU A 51 5.74 19.63 -4.66
CA LEU A 51 5.41 18.25 -4.37
C LEU A 51 6.37 17.71 -3.31
N THR A 52 5.85 17.41 -2.13
CA THR A 52 6.59 16.68 -1.12
C THR A 52 6.81 15.24 -1.61
N LEU A 53 8.07 14.81 -1.65
CA LEU A 53 8.38 13.43 -1.94
C LEU A 53 8.00 12.57 -0.74
N LEU A 54 7.31 11.46 -0.98
CA LEU A 54 7.05 10.47 0.03
C LEU A 54 8.35 9.77 0.41
N PRO A 55 8.51 9.36 1.68
CA PRO A 55 9.65 8.57 2.08
C PRO A 55 9.68 7.25 1.30
N SER A 56 10.85 6.91 0.78
CA SER A 56 11.02 5.64 0.08
C SER A 56 11.06 4.49 1.08
N ILE A 57 10.34 3.43 0.77
CA ILE A 57 10.35 2.18 1.53
C ILE A 57 11.57 1.31 1.25
N GLU A 58 12.40 1.69 0.29
CA GLU A 58 13.66 1.00 -0.04
C GLU A 58 14.66 0.96 1.12
N SER A 59 14.52 1.89 2.09
CA SER A 59 15.30 1.86 3.33
C SER A 59 14.90 0.72 4.28
N ILE A 60 13.67 0.19 4.12
CA ILE A 60 13.09 -0.86 4.96
C ILE A 60 13.15 -2.19 4.24
N PHE A 61 12.77 -2.20 2.97
CA PHE A 61 12.74 -3.38 2.11
C PHE A 61 13.74 -3.21 0.97
N PRO A 62 14.77 -4.07 0.88
CA PRO A 62 15.77 -3.98 -0.18
C PRO A 62 15.15 -4.05 -1.57
N LEU A 63 15.70 -3.26 -2.51
CA LEU A 63 15.31 -3.26 -3.91
C LEU A 63 16.22 -4.18 -4.71
N GLU A 64 15.63 -5.09 -5.46
CA GLU A 64 16.33 -5.96 -6.41
C GLU A 64 15.87 -5.69 -7.84
N SER A 65 16.83 -5.60 -8.75
CA SER A 65 16.60 -5.40 -10.18
C SER A 65 17.08 -6.61 -11.00
N GLY A 66 16.58 -6.73 -12.23
CA GLY A 66 16.98 -7.78 -13.17
C GLY A 66 15.92 -8.86 -13.43
N TYR A 67 14.72 -8.69 -12.91
CA TYR A 67 13.62 -9.65 -13.06
C TYR A 67 12.69 -9.28 -14.23
N GLN A 68 12.44 -10.19 -15.17
CA GLN A 68 11.63 -9.89 -16.34
C GLN A 68 10.12 -10.07 -16.10
N ASP A 69 9.65 -11.31 -15.95
CA ASP A 69 8.23 -11.62 -15.79
C ASP A 69 7.92 -12.56 -14.63
N LEU A 70 8.62 -13.67 -14.59
CA LEU A 70 8.46 -14.71 -13.58
C LEU A 70 9.82 -15.09 -13.03
N ALA A 71 9.91 -15.23 -11.72
CA ALA A 71 11.02 -15.84 -11.04
C ALA A 71 10.51 -16.93 -10.09
N VAL A 72 11.23 -18.04 -10.01
CA VAL A 72 10.90 -19.13 -9.10
C VAL A 72 11.87 -19.11 -7.95
N LEU A 73 11.32 -18.97 -6.75
CA LEU A 73 12.06 -19.03 -5.49
C LEU A 73 11.77 -20.40 -4.87
N THR A 74 12.81 -21.22 -4.67
CA THR A 74 12.66 -22.55 -4.11
C THR A 74 12.98 -22.53 -2.63
N ASN A 75 11.99 -22.89 -1.81
CA ASN A 75 12.14 -23.08 -0.36
C ASN A 75 12.28 -24.56 -0.06
N ILE A 76 13.12 -24.91 0.91
CA ILE A 76 13.34 -26.27 1.37
C ILE A 76 12.87 -26.37 2.80
N TRP A 77 11.93 -27.26 3.07
CA TRP A 77 11.48 -27.59 4.41
C TRP A 77 12.09 -28.92 4.83
N LEU A 78 12.75 -28.90 5.97
CA LEU A 78 13.48 -30.05 6.49
C LEU A 78 12.68 -30.70 7.62
N GLY A 79 12.48 -32.00 7.53
CA GLY A 79 11.96 -32.80 8.63
C GLY A 79 13.00 -33.01 9.74
N GLU A 80 12.64 -33.80 10.71
CA GLU A 80 13.53 -34.17 11.80
C GLU A 80 14.48 -35.28 11.35
N PHE A 81 15.80 -35.10 11.50
CA PHE A 81 16.84 -36.08 11.03
C PHE A 81 17.53 -36.83 12.17
N SER A 82 17.75 -36.19 13.31
CA SER A 82 18.48 -36.84 14.40
C SER A 82 17.61 -37.81 15.19
N GLN A 83 18.23 -38.90 15.61
CA GLN A 83 17.60 -39.93 16.46
C GLN A 83 18.66 -40.56 17.36
N ALA A 84 18.20 -41.34 18.35
CA ALA A 84 19.12 -42.11 19.17
C ALA A 84 19.85 -43.17 18.31
N ASP A 85 21.10 -43.47 18.68
CA ASP A 85 21.89 -44.47 17.99
C ASP A 85 21.21 -45.85 18.04
N ASN A 86 20.95 -46.40 16.88
CA ASN A 86 20.35 -47.73 16.69
C ASN A 86 21.07 -48.50 15.58
N THR A 87 22.38 -48.69 15.77
CA THR A 87 23.23 -49.38 14.79
C THR A 87 22.92 -50.89 14.64
N ALA A 88 22.09 -51.46 15.52
CA ALA A 88 21.65 -52.85 15.42
C ALA A 88 20.49 -53.10 14.46
N SER A 89 19.89 -52.05 13.90
CA SER A 89 18.76 -52.10 12.96
C SER A 89 19.23 -51.98 11.52
N ASP A 90 18.46 -52.51 10.58
CA ASP A 90 18.73 -52.28 9.16
C ASP A 90 18.58 -50.82 8.80
N PHE A 91 19.39 -50.33 7.87
CA PHE A 91 19.46 -48.93 7.46
C PHE A 91 18.11 -48.41 7.01
N ASP A 92 17.34 -49.17 6.24
CA ASP A 92 16.02 -48.80 5.74
C ASP A 92 14.99 -48.60 6.85
N ASN A 93 15.12 -49.33 7.97
CA ASN A 93 14.23 -49.20 9.13
C ASN A 93 14.54 -48.00 10.02
N VAL A 94 15.76 -47.49 9.94
CA VAL A 94 16.21 -46.36 10.76
C VAL A 94 16.32 -45.05 10.00
N THR A 95 16.02 -45.09 8.70
CA THR A 95 16.01 -43.88 7.87
C THR A 95 14.92 -42.91 8.35
N LYS A 96 15.33 -41.70 8.68
CA LYS A 96 14.47 -40.62 9.20
C LYS A 96 14.72 -39.33 8.45
N GLY A 97 13.68 -38.52 8.34
CA GLY A 97 13.73 -37.19 7.75
C GLY A 97 13.11 -37.13 6.36
N ASN A 98 12.69 -35.94 6.02
CA ASN A 98 12.10 -35.63 4.72
C ASN A 98 12.60 -34.27 4.22
N TYR A 99 12.81 -34.15 2.91
CA TYR A 99 13.08 -32.90 2.22
C TYR A 99 11.87 -32.53 1.39
N GLU A 100 11.18 -31.49 1.78
CA GLU A 100 10.04 -30.98 1.04
C GLU A 100 10.45 -29.69 0.33
N PHE A 101 10.33 -29.67 -1.00
CA PHE A 101 10.61 -28.50 -1.82
C PHE A 101 9.30 -27.78 -2.12
N ASP A 102 9.25 -26.50 -1.82
CA ASP A 102 8.13 -25.64 -2.17
C ASP A 102 8.63 -24.46 -3.02
N ASN A 103 8.03 -24.33 -4.19
CA ASN A 103 8.40 -23.31 -5.15
C ASN A 103 7.44 -22.11 -5.03
N GLU A 104 7.97 -20.99 -4.63
CA GLU A 104 7.25 -19.72 -4.65
C GLU A 104 7.50 -19.02 -5.99
N THR A 105 6.44 -18.59 -6.66
CA THR A 105 6.55 -17.96 -7.97
C THR A 105 6.24 -16.46 -7.86
N LEU A 106 7.28 -15.66 -7.99
CA LEU A 106 7.20 -14.20 -8.11
C LEU A 106 6.69 -13.84 -9.51
N ARG A 107 5.65 -13.02 -9.58
CA ARG A 107 5.16 -12.44 -10.83
C ARG A 107 5.34 -10.93 -10.83
N MET A 108 5.97 -10.40 -11.89
CA MET A 108 6.11 -8.97 -12.10
C MET A 108 4.85 -8.37 -12.70
N SER A 109 4.47 -7.20 -12.23
CA SER A 109 3.35 -6.42 -12.75
C SER A 109 3.85 -5.33 -13.68
N SER A 110 3.33 -5.28 -14.91
CA SER A 110 3.63 -4.20 -15.85
C SER A 110 2.83 -2.96 -15.50
N VAL A 111 3.51 -1.84 -15.39
CA VAL A 111 2.94 -0.53 -15.10
C VAL A 111 3.30 0.42 -16.24
N MET A 112 2.40 1.31 -16.61
CA MET A 112 2.64 2.28 -17.66
C MET A 112 2.22 3.68 -17.23
N PHE A 113 2.96 4.65 -17.73
CA PHE A 113 2.56 6.04 -17.79
C PHE A 113 2.38 6.42 -19.26
N ALA A 114 1.26 7.05 -19.61
CA ALA A 114 1.03 7.58 -20.93
C ALA A 114 0.24 8.89 -20.84
N HIS A 115 0.77 9.95 -21.41
CA HIS A 115 0.10 11.24 -21.46
C HIS A 115 0.21 11.90 -22.83
N LYS A 116 -0.88 12.54 -23.23
CA LYS A 116 -0.96 13.28 -24.49
C LYS A 116 -1.19 14.75 -24.19
N PHE A 117 -0.18 15.57 -24.49
CA PHE A 117 -0.29 17.02 -24.39
C PHE A 117 -0.99 17.56 -25.64
N LYS A 118 -2.17 18.14 -25.45
CA LYS A 118 -2.90 18.94 -26.45
C LYS A 118 -2.60 20.40 -26.17
N ASP A 119 -2.59 21.22 -27.20
CA ASP A 119 -2.45 22.68 -27.09
C ASP A 119 -1.16 23.16 -26.36
N LEU A 120 -0.03 22.57 -26.70
CA LEU A 120 1.29 22.92 -26.16
C LEU A 120 1.56 24.42 -26.21
N LYS A 121 1.11 25.11 -27.29
CA LYS A 121 1.27 26.57 -27.43
C LYS A 121 0.54 27.38 -26.35
N ALA A 122 -0.64 26.94 -25.93
CA ALA A 122 -1.39 27.62 -24.86
C ALA A 122 -0.72 27.44 -23.49
N LEU A 123 -0.21 26.23 -23.22
CA LEU A 123 0.53 25.92 -22.01
C LEU A 123 1.86 26.68 -21.96
N GLU A 124 2.59 26.77 -23.07
CA GLU A 124 3.84 27.55 -23.16
C GLU A 124 3.60 29.04 -22.93
N LYS A 125 2.53 29.61 -23.53
CA LYS A 125 2.15 31.00 -23.29
C LYS A 125 1.82 31.29 -21.83
N SER A 126 1.11 30.40 -21.14
CA SER A 126 0.80 30.56 -19.73
C SER A 126 2.05 30.48 -18.86
N TRP A 127 3.00 29.63 -19.21
CA TRP A 127 4.28 29.50 -18.56
C TRP A 127 5.14 30.76 -18.73
N ILE A 128 5.29 31.27 -19.95
CA ILE A 128 6.05 32.47 -20.25
C ILE A 128 5.39 33.71 -19.60
N GLY A 129 4.05 33.80 -19.64
CA GLY A 129 3.30 34.89 -19.02
C GLY A 129 3.50 35.05 -17.52
N SER A 130 3.77 33.97 -16.82
CA SER A 130 4.05 34.00 -15.38
C SER A 130 5.47 34.51 -15.04
N TYR A 131 6.39 34.47 -16.00
CA TYR A 131 7.79 34.90 -15.82
C TYR A 131 8.11 36.31 -16.38
N ASN A 132 7.29 36.82 -17.27
CA ASN A 132 7.54 38.13 -17.97
C ASN A 132 7.06 39.36 -17.22
N LYS A 133 7.08 39.39 -15.91
CA LYS A 133 6.94 40.66 -15.17
C LYS A 133 8.29 41.32 -15.05
N GLU A 134 8.46 42.34 -15.87
CA GLU A 134 9.46 43.42 -15.75
C GLU A 134 10.95 43.05 -15.81
N GLY A 135 11.54 43.16 -17.01
CA GLY A 135 12.95 43.57 -17.19
C GLY A 135 14.06 42.64 -16.69
N SER A 136 13.78 41.49 -16.14
CA SER A 136 14.81 40.55 -15.71
C SER A 136 15.10 39.51 -16.81
N GLN A 137 16.37 39.20 -17.03
CA GLN A 137 16.78 38.11 -17.90
C GLN A 137 16.11 36.82 -17.45
N VAL A 138 15.21 36.33 -18.28
CA VAL A 138 14.44 35.14 -17.99
C VAL A 138 15.32 33.93 -18.24
N ILE A 139 15.71 33.27 -17.16
CA ILE A 139 16.36 31.97 -17.22
C ILE A 139 15.28 30.96 -17.59
N LYS A 140 15.28 30.50 -18.83
CA LYS A 140 14.38 29.46 -19.30
C LYS A 140 14.84 28.12 -18.75
N TRP A 141 14.08 27.56 -17.84
CA TRP A 141 13.95 26.12 -17.79
C TRP A 141 13.18 25.73 -19.04
N SER A 142 13.66 24.70 -19.75
CA SER A 142 12.83 24.09 -20.78
C SER A 142 11.51 23.68 -20.12
N PHE A 143 10.40 24.17 -20.63
CA PHE A 143 9.06 23.84 -20.14
C PHE A 143 8.84 22.34 -20.00
N ILE A 144 9.44 21.58 -20.89
CA ILE A 144 9.37 20.12 -20.91
C ILE A 144 10.20 19.49 -19.81
N GLU A 145 11.42 19.99 -19.56
CA GLU A 145 12.22 19.51 -18.43
C GLU A 145 11.46 19.67 -17.11
N TYR A 146 10.81 20.80 -16.93
CA TYR A 146 10.00 21.04 -15.74
C TYR A 146 8.84 20.06 -15.61
N ILE A 147 8.05 19.88 -16.69
CA ILE A 147 6.92 18.95 -16.69
C ILE A 147 7.38 17.52 -16.43
N LEU A 148 8.43 17.06 -17.12
CA LEU A 148 8.95 15.70 -16.94
C LEU A 148 9.46 15.47 -15.52
N ALA A 149 10.11 16.45 -14.95
CA ALA A 149 10.61 16.35 -13.59
C ALA A 149 9.45 16.31 -12.55
N GLU A 150 8.42 17.14 -12.70
CA GLU A 150 7.24 17.07 -11.83
C GLU A 150 6.47 15.75 -12.05
N THR A 151 6.39 15.27 -13.29
CA THR A 151 5.81 13.96 -13.61
C THR A 151 6.59 12.83 -12.93
N ALA A 152 7.91 12.83 -13.01
CA ALA A 152 8.74 11.82 -12.37
C ALA A 152 8.55 11.78 -10.85
N LYS A 153 8.42 12.93 -10.19
CA LYS A 153 8.11 13.01 -8.75
C LYS A 153 6.72 12.46 -8.44
N LYS A 154 5.74 12.79 -9.27
CA LYS A 154 4.40 12.27 -9.10
C LYS A 154 4.38 10.74 -9.27
N LEU A 155 5.07 10.22 -10.28
CA LEU A 155 5.22 8.78 -10.50
C LEU A 155 5.95 8.09 -9.34
N HIS A 156 6.98 8.72 -8.77
CA HIS A 156 7.65 8.22 -7.57
C HIS A 156 6.67 8.11 -6.41
N ASN A 157 5.91 9.16 -6.11
CA ASN A 157 4.92 9.14 -5.03
C ASN A 157 3.84 8.07 -5.26
N GLU A 158 3.36 7.92 -6.48
CA GLU A 158 2.40 6.88 -6.85
C GLU A 158 2.99 5.48 -6.70
N ARG A 159 4.27 5.30 -7.06
CA ARG A 159 4.98 4.03 -6.89
C ARG A 159 5.12 3.67 -5.42
N GLU A 160 5.56 4.62 -4.57
CA GLU A 160 5.72 4.37 -3.13
C GLU A 160 4.37 4.05 -2.44
N GLN A 161 3.29 4.74 -2.82
CA GLN A 161 1.96 4.42 -2.34
C GLN A 161 1.47 3.04 -2.84
N ARG A 162 1.72 2.71 -4.09
CA ARG A 162 1.30 1.44 -4.69
C ARG A 162 2.06 0.25 -4.12
N ARG A 163 3.36 0.38 -3.84
CA ARG A 163 4.17 -0.64 -3.18
C ARG A 163 3.61 -1.04 -1.81
N ILE A 164 2.89 -0.15 -1.15
CA ILE A 164 2.22 -0.41 0.13
C ILE A 164 0.75 -0.81 -0.06
N ASN A 165 -0.02 0.04 -0.75
CA ASN A 165 -1.50 -0.01 -0.78
C ASN A 165 -2.06 -0.52 -2.11
N GLY A 166 -1.23 -0.95 -3.06
CA GLY A 166 -1.68 -1.36 -4.38
C GLY A 166 -2.51 -2.64 -4.34
N VAL A 167 -3.56 -2.68 -5.15
CA VAL A 167 -4.41 -3.85 -5.39
C VAL A 167 -4.59 -4.00 -6.89
N ARG A 168 -3.90 -4.97 -7.48
CA ARG A 168 -3.91 -5.15 -8.93
C ARG A 168 -5.29 -5.56 -9.43
N LYS A 169 -5.72 -4.85 -10.49
CA LYS A 169 -6.87 -5.23 -11.32
C LYS A 169 -6.43 -5.40 -12.75
N GLU A 170 -7.12 -6.28 -13.47
CA GLU A 170 -6.87 -6.39 -14.91
C GLU A 170 -7.30 -5.10 -15.61
N PRO A 171 -6.46 -4.57 -16.53
CA PRO A 171 -6.74 -3.30 -17.20
C PRO A 171 -7.95 -3.40 -18.14
N ASP A 172 -8.83 -2.38 -18.08
CA ASP A 172 -9.85 -2.20 -19.09
C ASP A 172 -9.21 -1.52 -20.32
N LEU A 173 -9.31 -2.16 -21.47
CA LEU A 173 -8.72 -1.66 -22.74
C LEU A 173 -9.29 -0.30 -23.17
N ASN A 174 -10.46 0.09 -22.68
CA ASN A 174 -11.18 1.28 -23.11
C ASN A 174 -11.13 2.44 -22.12
N LYS A 175 -10.59 2.22 -20.91
CA LYS A 175 -10.57 3.24 -19.85
C LYS A 175 -9.22 3.28 -19.15
N PRO A 176 -8.74 4.49 -18.75
CA PRO A 176 -7.57 4.59 -17.91
C PRO A 176 -7.88 4.00 -16.51
N GLY A 177 -6.99 3.15 -16.00
CA GLY A 177 -7.04 2.60 -14.64
C GLY A 177 -6.50 3.58 -13.59
N ARG A 178 -6.69 3.25 -12.33
CA ARG A 178 -6.12 4.01 -11.22
C ARG A 178 -4.67 3.59 -10.97
N ALA A 179 -3.84 4.50 -10.50
CA ALA A 179 -2.44 4.22 -10.19
C ALA A 179 -2.26 3.06 -9.19
N MET A 180 -3.17 2.94 -8.20
CA MET A 180 -3.14 1.88 -7.19
C MET A 180 -3.58 0.51 -7.71
N GLU A 181 -4.22 0.43 -8.88
CA GLU A 181 -4.71 -0.80 -9.49
C GLU A 181 -3.69 -1.47 -10.42
N ALA A 182 -2.50 -0.89 -10.57
CA ALA A 182 -1.51 -1.36 -11.54
C ALA A 182 -0.68 -2.55 -11.04
N ALA A 183 -0.40 -2.64 -9.74
CA ALA A 183 0.38 -3.72 -9.13
C ALA A 183 -0.11 -4.00 -7.70
N ASP A 184 0.14 -5.21 -7.22
CA ASP A 184 -0.10 -5.55 -5.81
C ASP A 184 0.97 -4.92 -4.92
N GLY A 185 0.53 -4.33 -3.82
CA GLY A 185 1.39 -3.82 -2.77
C GLY A 185 1.61 -4.83 -1.64
N LEU A 186 2.38 -4.43 -0.65
CA LEU A 186 2.76 -5.25 0.49
C LEU A 186 1.55 -5.83 1.25
N TYR A 187 0.57 -5.00 1.55
CA TYR A 187 -0.59 -5.45 2.33
C TYR A 187 -1.51 -6.36 1.53
N GLU A 188 -1.67 -6.13 0.23
CA GLU A 188 -2.43 -7.03 -0.64
C GLU A 188 -1.70 -8.38 -0.81
N PHE A 189 -0.38 -8.36 -0.93
CA PHE A 189 0.43 -9.59 -0.91
C PHE A 189 0.16 -10.39 0.37
N LEU A 190 0.24 -9.77 1.55
CA LEU A 190 -0.05 -10.43 2.83
C LEU A 190 -1.49 -10.92 2.91
N ASN A 191 -2.47 -10.13 2.45
CA ASN A 191 -3.87 -10.51 2.42
C ASN A 191 -4.10 -11.77 1.58
N LYS A 192 -3.47 -11.87 0.41
CA LYS A 192 -3.54 -13.05 -0.45
C LYS A 192 -2.95 -14.29 0.21
N LYS A 193 -1.85 -14.15 0.94
CA LYS A 193 -1.21 -15.26 1.64
C LYS A 193 -2.03 -15.77 2.84
N VAL A 194 -2.78 -14.89 3.49
CA VAL A 194 -3.69 -15.23 4.61
C VAL A 194 -5.03 -15.79 4.11
N ASN A 195 -5.67 -15.09 3.18
CA ASN A 195 -7.02 -15.43 2.75
C ASN A 195 -7.06 -16.54 1.70
N GLY A 196 -5.92 -16.86 1.13
CA GLY A 196 -5.76 -17.81 0.04
C GLY A 196 -5.61 -17.15 -1.32
N HIS A 197 -4.82 -17.76 -2.16
CA HIS A 197 -4.57 -17.33 -3.53
C HIS A 197 -4.45 -18.56 -4.44
N ILE A 198 -4.62 -18.33 -5.74
CA ILE A 198 -4.42 -19.39 -6.73
C ILE A 198 -2.92 -19.49 -6.99
N ASP A 199 -2.34 -20.65 -6.70
CA ASP A 199 -0.95 -20.94 -7.04
C ASP A 199 -0.77 -21.04 -8.56
N ILE A 200 0.13 -20.22 -9.09
CA ILE A 200 0.40 -20.13 -10.52
C ILE A 200 0.89 -21.47 -11.09
N ASN A 201 1.59 -22.26 -10.29
CA ASN A 201 2.21 -23.50 -10.75
C ASN A 201 1.20 -24.64 -10.94
N ASN A 202 0.17 -24.71 -10.11
CA ASN A 202 -0.77 -25.83 -10.11
C ASN A 202 -2.25 -25.43 -10.26
N GLY A 203 -2.55 -24.12 -10.29
CA GLY A 203 -3.91 -23.58 -10.43
C GLY A 203 -4.84 -23.87 -9.25
N LYS A 204 -4.32 -24.35 -8.11
CA LYS A 204 -5.12 -24.68 -6.93
C LYS A 204 -5.14 -23.51 -5.94
N LEU A 205 -6.23 -23.41 -5.18
CA LEU A 205 -6.31 -22.50 -4.06
C LEU A 205 -5.41 -23.00 -2.93
N VAL A 206 -4.49 -22.14 -2.47
CA VAL A 206 -3.56 -22.44 -1.39
C VAL A 206 -3.53 -21.33 -0.35
N TYR A 207 -3.24 -21.73 0.88
CA TYR A 207 -3.06 -20.86 2.04
C TYR A 207 -1.63 -21.04 2.56
N GLN A 208 -0.98 -19.97 3.00
CA GLN A 208 0.43 -20.04 3.43
C GLN A 208 0.69 -19.41 4.79
N VAL A 209 -0.09 -18.41 5.19
CA VAL A 209 0.10 -17.70 6.45
C VAL A 209 -1.14 -17.91 7.32
N LYS A 210 -0.96 -18.64 8.43
CA LYS A 210 -1.96 -18.74 9.49
C LYS A 210 -1.90 -17.47 10.33
N PRO A 211 -2.95 -16.65 10.33
CA PRO A 211 -2.96 -15.43 11.11
C PRO A 211 -3.11 -15.72 12.61
N PHE A 212 -2.62 -14.80 13.45
CA PHE A 212 -2.91 -14.80 14.87
C PHE A 212 -4.29 -14.19 15.14
N GLU A 213 -5.07 -14.82 15.96
CA GLU A 213 -6.39 -14.34 16.38
C GLU A 213 -6.23 -13.31 17.51
N LEU A 214 -5.78 -12.11 17.14
CA LEU A 214 -5.53 -11.02 18.10
C LEU A 214 -6.75 -10.14 18.34
N GLY A 215 -7.77 -10.21 17.49
CA GLY A 215 -8.92 -9.32 17.51
C GLY A 215 -8.60 -7.91 17.06
N THR A 216 -9.46 -6.97 17.39
CA THR A 216 -9.31 -5.57 16.97
C THR A 216 -8.19 -4.88 17.74
N LEU A 217 -7.27 -4.25 17.01
CA LEU A 217 -6.19 -3.45 17.57
C LEU A 217 -6.67 -2.03 17.90
N SER A 218 -6.35 -1.55 19.09
CA SER A 218 -6.68 -0.20 19.56
C SER A 218 -5.52 0.40 20.36
N PRO A 219 -5.48 1.72 20.57
CA PRO A 219 -4.46 2.34 21.42
C PRO A 219 -4.41 1.81 22.86
N GLU A 220 -5.50 1.21 23.33
CA GLU A 220 -5.62 0.71 24.69
C GLU A 220 -5.12 -0.73 24.88
N ASN A 221 -5.09 -1.53 23.80
CA ASN A 221 -4.76 -2.95 23.87
C ASN A 221 -3.56 -3.38 23.02
N ILE A 222 -3.00 -2.48 22.24
CA ILE A 222 -1.97 -2.81 21.25
C ILE A 222 -0.73 -3.48 21.86
N GLY A 223 -0.29 -3.04 23.03
CA GLY A 223 0.87 -3.64 23.71
C GLY A 223 0.63 -5.08 24.13
N GLU A 224 -0.54 -5.37 24.73
CA GLU A 224 -0.93 -6.73 25.10
C GLU A 224 -1.04 -7.66 23.88
N LYS A 225 -1.62 -7.15 22.78
CA LYS A 225 -1.78 -7.92 21.54
C LYS A 225 -0.43 -8.20 20.85
N ILE A 226 0.50 -7.25 20.89
CA ILE A 226 1.87 -7.44 20.39
C ILE A 226 2.60 -8.48 21.23
N TYR A 227 2.48 -8.42 22.56
CA TYR A 227 3.03 -9.42 23.47
C TYR A 227 2.48 -10.81 23.14
N LEU A 228 1.15 -10.95 23.04
CA LEU A 228 0.50 -12.22 22.73
C LEU A 228 0.94 -12.76 21.37
N GLY A 229 0.91 -11.95 20.30
CA GLY A 229 1.36 -12.36 18.98
C GLY A 229 2.82 -12.79 18.96
N THR A 230 3.71 -12.01 19.60
CA THR A 230 5.15 -12.35 19.67
C THR A 230 5.38 -13.64 20.46
N SER A 231 4.60 -13.90 21.51
CA SER A 231 4.71 -15.14 22.31
C SER A 231 4.33 -16.40 21.53
N MET A 232 3.42 -16.28 20.55
CA MET A 232 2.98 -17.39 19.69
C MET A 232 4.01 -17.79 18.61
N ILE A 233 5.00 -16.92 18.35
CA ILE A 233 6.07 -17.21 17.38
C ILE A 233 7.00 -18.29 17.93
N PRO A 234 7.40 -19.28 17.12
CA PRO A 234 8.36 -20.30 17.56
C PRO A 234 9.63 -19.69 18.12
N ALA A 235 10.11 -20.21 19.26
CA ALA A 235 11.24 -19.66 19.99
C ALA A 235 12.51 -19.53 19.12
N VAL A 236 12.73 -20.48 18.22
CA VAL A 236 13.88 -20.46 17.30
C VAL A 236 13.91 -19.19 16.45
N LEU A 237 12.76 -18.71 15.97
CA LEU A 237 12.65 -17.48 15.19
C LEU A 237 12.67 -16.25 16.10
N ARG A 238 11.93 -16.29 17.20
CA ARG A 238 11.81 -15.17 18.14
C ARG A 238 13.16 -14.79 18.76
N ASP A 239 13.96 -15.80 19.13
CA ASP A 239 15.22 -15.60 19.81
C ASP A 239 16.42 -15.45 18.84
N SER A 240 16.19 -15.49 17.54
CA SER A 240 17.23 -15.36 16.50
C SER A 240 17.91 -13.98 16.45
N GLY A 241 17.28 -12.94 17.02
CA GLY A 241 17.75 -11.56 16.97
C GLY A 241 17.56 -10.86 15.61
N SER A 242 17.05 -11.57 14.62
CA SER A 242 16.76 -11.03 13.27
C SER A 242 15.27 -10.85 13.01
N LEU A 243 14.41 -11.22 13.98
CA LEU A 243 12.98 -11.02 13.86
C LEU A 243 12.63 -9.55 14.06
N ALA A 244 11.81 -9.02 13.16
CA ALA A 244 11.29 -7.67 13.24
C ALA A 244 9.76 -7.66 13.18
N LEU A 245 9.17 -6.76 13.95
CA LEU A 245 7.75 -6.43 13.90
C LEU A 245 7.58 -5.18 13.03
N TYR A 246 6.88 -5.35 11.93
CA TYR A 246 6.52 -4.27 11.02
C TYR A 246 5.10 -3.82 11.32
N MET A 247 4.93 -2.52 11.49
CA MET A 247 3.60 -1.96 11.74
C MET A 247 3.43 -0.58 11.10
N PRO A 248 2.19 -0.19 10.73
CA PRO A 248 1.88 1.14 10.27
C PRO A 248 2.39 2.22 11.22
N SER A 249 2.89 3.33 10.68
CA SER A 249 3.49 4.40 11.49
C SER A 249 2.54 4.97 12.56
N HIS A 250 1.24 5.06 12.28
CA HIS A 250 0.25 5.51 13.26
C HIS A 250 0.09 4.54 14.45
N MET A 251 0.25 3.24 14.22
CA MET A 251 0.13 2.22 15.29
C MET A 251 1.33 2.21 16.22
N ILE A 252 2.50 2.65 15.75
CA ILE A 252 3.66 2.88 16.61
C ILE A 252 3.36 3.96 17.64
N VAL A 253 2.68 5.03 17.25
CA VAL A 253 2.22 6.07 18.17
C VAL A 253 1.26 5.49 19.22
N TRP A 254 0.38 4.57 18.82
CA TRP A 254 -0.48 3.85 19.76
C TRP A 254 0.33 3.01 20.75
N TYR A 255 1.32 2.27 20.27
CA TYR A 255 2.19 1.46 21.11
C TYR A 255 3.00 2.30 22.10
N HIS A 256 3.54 3.45 21.66
CA HIS A 256 4.21 4.40 22.55
C HIS A 256 3.26 4.91 23.64
N LYS A 257 2.06 5.32 23.27
CA LYS A 257 1.03 5.80 24.19
C LYS A 257 0.57 4.71 25.17
N TYR A 258 0.42 3.47 24.69
CA TYR A 258 0.13 2.32 25.54
C TYR A 258 1.22 2.12 26.61
N ASN A 259 2.48 2.13 26.20
CA ASN A 259 3.61 1.98 27.10
C ASN A 259 3.69 3.12 28.15
N GLU A 260 3.41 4.35 27.73
CA GLU A 260 3.35 5.51 28.62
C GLU A 260 2.28 5.33 29.70
N MET A 261 1.09 4.87 29.33
CA MET A 261 -0.02 4.67 30.28
C MET A 261 0.23 3.54 31.26
N HIS A 262 0.87 2.44 30.83
CA HIS A 262 0.98 1.23 31.65
C HIS A 262 2.29 1.14 32.43
N TYR A 263 3.37 1.76 31.99
CA TYR A 263 4.70 1.60 32.57
C TYR A 263 5.28 2.87 33.22
N GLY A 264 4.53 3.97 33.24
CA GLY A 264 4.88 5.21 33.94
C GLY A 264 5.90 6.10 33.24
N GLN A 265 6.17 7.26 33.86
CA GLN A 265 6.87 8.39 33.24
C GLN A 265 8.41 8.30 33.18
N ASN A 266 9.02 7.26 33.72
CA ASN A 266 10.49 7.16 33.82
C ASN A 266 11.16 6.56 32.58
N GLN A 267 10.57 6.70 31.39
CA GLN A 267 11.18 6.24 30.16
C GLN A 267 11.81 7.41 29.38
N ASP A 268 12.97 7.14 28.79
CA ASP A 268 13.64 8.12 27.93
C ASP A 268 12.93 8.22 26.58
N TYR A 269 11.97 9.14 26.49
CA TYR A 269 11.16 9.37 25.29
C TYR A 269 11.96 9.93 24.10
N LYS A 270 13.19 10.41 24.34
CA LYS A 270 14.01 11.02 23.28
C LYS A 270 14.58 10.01 22.28
N ALA A 271 14.78 8.78 22.72
CA ALA A 271 15.38 7.75 21.86
C ALA A 271 14.35 7.00 20.98
N GLY A 272 13.05 7.09 21.27
CA GLY A 272 12.01 6.26 20.66
C GLY A 272 12.13 4.78 21.05
N ILE A 273 11.02 4.05 21.06
CA ILE A 273 11.05 2.61 21.30
C ILE A 273 11.28 1.92 19.96
N MET A 274 12.44 1.30 19.79
CA MET A 274 12.82 0.57 18.56
C MET A 274 12.72 -0.95 18.71
N PHE A 275 12.30 -1.44 19.88
CA PHE A 275 12.18 -2.86 20.20
C PHE A 275 10.86 -3.12 20.93
N VAL A 276 10.37 -4.35 20.80
CA VAL A 276 9.23 -4.79 21.62
C VAL A 276 9.70 -4.89 23.06
N LYS A 277 9.02 -4.23 24.00
CA LYS A 277 9.50 -4.06 25.37
C LYS A 277 9.71 -5.38 26.11
N GLU A 278 8.78 -6.30 25.93
CA GLU A 278 8.81 -7.62 26.57
C GLU A 278 9.77 -8.60 25.85
N TYR A 279 10.09 -8.32 24.58
CA TYR A 279 11.00 -9.12 23.75
C TYR A 279 12.04 -8.22 23.08
N PRO A 280 13.11 -7.83 23.80
CA PRO A 280 14.13 -6.91 23.27
C PRO A 280 14.89 -7.43 22.04
N SER A 281 14.81 -8.73 21.75
CA SER A 281 15.35 -9.34 20.52
C SER A 281 14.56 -8.97 19.27
N VAL A 282 13.30 -8.50 19.40
CA VAL A 282 12.41 -8.19 18.29
C VAL A 282 12.42 -6.69 18.02
N LYS A 283 12.91 -6.31 16.85
CA LYS A 283 12.93 -4.90 16.42
C LYS A 283 11.54 -4.42 16.00
N LEU A 284 11.28 -3.14 16.24
CA LEU A 284 10.06 -2.45 15.82
C LEU A 284 10.37 -1.56 14.62
N ILE A 285 9.76 -1.83 13.48
CA ILE A 285 10.01 -1.11 12.23
C ILE A 285 8.72 -0.43 11.73
N PRO A 286 8.72 0.91 11.61
CA PRO A 286 7.59 1.65 11.06
C PRO A 286 7.48 1.45 9.55
N VAL A 287 6.28 1.11 9.07
CA VAL A 287 5.95 1.11 7.65
C VAL A 287 5.28 2.44 7.30
N PRO A 288 5.91 3.30 6.49
CA PRO A 288 5.33 4.58 6.10
C PRO A 288 4.18 4.38 5.10
N ASN A 289 3.34 5.40 4.95
CA ASN A 289 2.22 5.42 3.99
C ASN A 289 1.18 4.28 4.16
N ALA A 290 1.15 3.63 5.33
CA ALA A 290 0.27 2.52 5.66
C ALA A 290 -0.90 2.91 6.58
N ASP A 291 -1.28 4.20 6.60
CA ASP A 291 -2.31 4.72 7.51
C ASP A 291 -3.70 4.10 7.29
N ASN A 292 -3.93 3.53 6.11
CA ASN A 292 -5.16 2.83 5.77
C ASN A 292 -5.19 1.36 6.23
N HIS A 293 -4.13 0.87 6.83
CA HIS A 293 -3.99 -0.52 7.24
C HIS A 293 -3.86 -0.68 8.76
N HIS A 294 -4.41 -1.76 9.28
CA HIS A 294 -4.30 -2.18 10.68
C HIS A 294 -3.60 -3.54 10.83
N ARG A 295 -3.03 -4.05 9.74
CA ARG A 295 -2.25 -5.28 9.79
C ARG A 295 -0.86 -5.01 10.32
N ILE A 296 -0.49 -5.74 11.36
CA ILE A 296 0.88 -5.85 11.86
C ILE A 296 1.43 -7.21 11.47
N PHE A 297 2.72 -7.29 11.19
CA PHE A 297 3.31 -8.56 10.80
C PHE A 297 4.75 -8.69 11.29
N TRP A 298 5.11 -9.90 11.61
CA TRP A 298 6.46 -10.28 12.04
C TRP A 298 7.12 -11.09 10.93
N THR A 299 8.34 -10.78 10.61
CA THR A 299 9.18 -11.56 9.71
C THR A 299 10.65 -11.27 9.97
N MET A 300 11.53 -12.11 9.43
CA MET A 300 12.97 -11.86 9.49
C MET A 300 13.34 -10.62 8.68
N GLU A 301 14.27 -9.82 9.18
CA GLU A 301 14.82 -8.70 8.41
C GLU A 301 15.39 -9.19 7.08
N GLY A 302 15.08 -8.48 6.00
CA GLY A 302 15.52 -8.87 4.67
C GLY A 302 14.75 -10.04 4.03
N ASN A 303 13.61 -10.47 4.59
CA ASN A 303 12.77 -11.48 3.95
C ASN A 303 11.86 -10.89 2.85
N ILE A 304 11.40 -9.65 3.03
CA ILE A 304 10.54 -8.97 2.05
C ILE A 304 11.43 -8.06 1.19
N HIS A 305 11.26 -8.16 -0.11
CA HIS A 305 12.00 -7.40 -1.11
C HIS A 305 11.06 -6.71 -2.09
N LEU A 306 11.55 -5.60 -2.62
CA LEU A 306 10.96 -4.90 -3.75
C LEU A 306 11.68 -5.36 -5.02
N PHE A 307 10.93 -5.68 -6.05
CA PHE A 307 11.48 -6.17 -7.31
C PHE A 307 11.18 -5.21 -8.45
N GLU A 308 12.18 -4.96 -9.30
CA GLU A 308 12.03 -4.18 -10.52
C GLU A 308 12.74 -4.86 -11.70
N HIS A 309 12.32 -4.55 -12.92
CA HIS A 309 12.96 -5.10 -14.11
C HIS A 309 14.32 -4.46 -14.34
N GLN A 310 14.37 -3.14 -14.47
CA GLN A 310 15.61 -2.38 -14.63
C GLN A 310 15.59 -1.12 -13.79
N SER A 311 16.73 -0.78 -13.19
CA SER A 311 16.84 0.44 -12.41
C SER A 311 16.60 1.67 -13.29
N GLY A 312 15.74 2.59 -12.77
CA GLY A 312 15.41 3.85 -13.43
C GLY A 312 14.51 3.72 -14.67
N GLU A 313 13.93 2.55 -14.93
CA GLU A 313 13.04 2.34 -16.09
C GLU A 313 11.80 3.26 -16.06
N MET A 314 11.24 3.50 -14.88
CA MET A 314 10.08 4.38 -14.67
C MET A 314 10.33 5.81 -15.18
N THR A 315 11.57 6.28 -15.10
CA THR A 315 11.95 7.65 -15.48
C THR A 315 12.48 7.76 -16.91
N ARG A 316 12.51 6.65 -17.65
CA ARG A 316 12.88 6.64 -19.08
C ARG A 316 11.67 7.00 -19.91
N PHE A 317 11.50 8.30 -20.17
CA PHE A 317 10.40 8.79 -20.98
C PHE A 317 10.69 8.64 -22.47
N ASN A 318 9.76 8.02 -23.19
CA ASN A 318 9.70 8.02 -24.63
C ASN A 318 8.81 9.17 -25.08
N ILE A 319 9.22 9.87 -26.13
CA ILE A 319 8.53 11.04 -26.63
C ILE A 319 8.33 10.89 -28.14
N GLU A 320 7.09 11.06 -28.55
CA GLU A 320 6.70 11.08 -29.95
C GLU A 320 5.87 12.33 -30.21
N GLN A 321 6.23 13.04 -31.27
CA GLN A 321 5.43 14.12 -31.79
C GLN A 321 4.53 13.60 -32.92
N GLN A 322 3.25 13.91 -32.81
CA GLN A 322 2.29 13.67 -33.87
C GLN A 322 1.50 14.97 -34.14
N ASP A 323 1.73 15.59 -35.27
CA ASP A 323 1.15 16.90 -35.66
C ASP A 323 1.40 17.98 -34.58
N TRP A 324 0.32 18.50 -33.98
CA TRP A 324 0.35 19.52 -32.93
C TRP A 324 0.30 18.95 -31.51
N THR A 325 0.45 17.63 -31.36
CA THR A 325 0.36 16.94 -30.07
C THR A 325 1.66 16.24 -29.73
N LEU A 326 2.02 16.25 -28.46
CA LEU A 326 3.16 15.53 -27.93
C LEU A 326 2.65 14.36 -27.09
N LYS A 327 3.11 13.16 -27.40
CA LYS A 327 2.85 11.95 -26.61
C LYS A 327 4.09 11.62 -25.79
N VAL A 328 3.89 11.38 -24.51
CA VAL A 328 4.95 10.97 -23.58
C VAL A 328 4.50 9.71 -22.89
N TRP A 329 5.35 8.69 -22.87
CA TRP A 329 5.05 7.43 -22.16
C TRP A 329 6.30 6.79 -21.58
N SER A 330 6.09 5.98 -20.56
CA SER A 330 7.10 5.14 -19.92
C SER A 330 6.45 3.84 -19.48
N ASN A 331 7.17 2.73 -19.59
CA ASN A 331 6.73 1.42 -19.13
C ASN A 331 7.80 0.84 -18.22
N TRP A 332 7.38 0.20 -17.13
CA TRP A 332 8.27 -0.50 -16.20
C TRP A 332 7.56 -1.69 -15.58
N LYS A 333 8.30 -2.54 -14.90
CA LYS A 333 7.75 -3.66 -14.16
C LYS A 333 8.18 -3.58 -12.71
N GLU A 334 7.26 -3.88 -11.81
CA GLU A 334 7.49 -3.87 -10.38
C GLU A 334 6.70 -4.96 -9.67
N SER A 335 7.17 -5.38 -8.51
CA SER A 335 6.48 -6.30 -7.61
C SER A 335 6.99 -6.14 -6.18
N VAL A 336 6.18 -6.60 -5.22
CA VAL A 336 6.58 -6.75 -3.81
C VAL A 336 6.40 -8.22 -3.46
N TRP A 337 7.44 -8.86 -2.91
CA TRP A 337 7.41 -10.27 -2.60
C TRP A 337 8.31 -10.63 -1.41
N ALA A 338 8.13 -11.81 -0.87
CA ALA A 338 8.99 -12.37 0.18
C ALA A 338 9.69 -13.63 -0.30
N TYR A 339 10.94 -13.81 0.10
CA TYR A 339 11.71 -15.02 -0.21
C TYR A 339 11.12 -16.26 0.43
N ALA A 340 10.78 -16.17 1.71
CA ALA A 340 10.15 -17.25 2.45
C ALA A 340 8.84 -16.75 3.08
N VAL A 341 7.73 -17.36 2.69
CA VAL A 341 6.40 -17.03 3.20
C VAL A 341 5.95 -18.07 4.21
N GLY A 342 5.70 -19.26 3.76
CA GLY A 342 5.21 -20.39 4.51
C GLY A 342 4.93 -21.55 3.60
N PHE A 343 4.73 -22.74 4.18
CA PHE A 343 4.36 -23.92 3.43
C PHE A 343 2.94 -23.77 2.84
N LYS A 344 2.72 -24.32 1.64
CA LYS A 344 1.44 -24.24 0.93
C LYS A 344 0.46 -25.31 1.39
N TYR A 345 -0.65 -24.90 1.94
CA TYR A 345 -1.73 -25.78 2.38
C TYR A 345 -2.96 -25.62 1.49
N THR A 346 -3.67 -26.69 1.24
CA THR A 346 -4.94 -26.67 0.50
C THR A 346 -6.14 -26.39 1.41
N LYS A 347 -5.99 -26.57 2.73
CA LYS A 347 -7.00 -26.29 3.74
C LYS A 347 -6.45 -25.41 4.85
N LYS A 348 -7.28 -24.51 5.36
CA LYS A 348 -6.89 -23.62 6.47
C LYS A 348 -6.63 -24.35 7.78
N GLU A 349 -7.35 -25.44 8.01
CA GLU A 349 -7.26 -26.23 9.24
C GLU A 349 -5.91 -26.93 9.40
N ASP A 350 -5.26 -27.26 8.29
CA ASP A 350 -3.97 -27.97 8.28
C ASP A 350 -2.78 -27.04 8.54
N MET A 351 -3.00 -25.71 8.59
CA MET A 351 -1.93 -24.71 8.72
C MET A 351 -1.26 -24.75 10.08
N ASP A 352 0.06 -24.74 10.08
CA ASP A 352 0.90 -24.79 11.28
C ASP A 352 1.82 -23.56 11.37
N TYR A 353 1.92 -22.97 12.57
CA TYR A 353 2.81 -21.85 12.85
C TYR A 353 4.30 -22.20 12.74
N THR A 354 4.66 -23.49 12.86
CA THR A 354 6.07 -23.92 12.78
C THR A 354 6.62 -23.91 11.35
N ARG A 355 5.73 -23.91 10.34
CA ARG A 355 6.07 -23.95 8.92
C ARG A 355 5.79 -22.63 8.20
N GLN A 356 5.92 -21.50 8.88
CA GLN A 356 5.78 -20.18 8.26
C GLN A 356 6.88 -19.23 8.73
N MET A 357 7.22 -18.27 7.88
CA MET A 357 8.25 -17.26 8.13
C MET A 357 7.68 -15.85 8.21
N ILE A 358 6.39 -15.70 7.88
CA ILE A 358 5.64 -14.45 8.04
C ILE A 358 4.49 -14.74 9.00
N PHE A 359 4.34 -13.92 10.01
CA PHE A 359 3.25 -13.98 10.98
C PHE A 359 2.50 -12.66 10.96
N CYS A 360 1.19 -12.67 11.05
CA CYS A 360 0.40 -11.45 11.07
C CYS A 360 -0.89 -11.63 11.85
N ASN A 361 -1.56 -10.53 12.19
CA ASN A 361 -2.90 -10.58 12.72
C ASN A 361 -3.93 -10.92 11.63
N GLU A 362 -5.12 -11.37 12.03
CA GLU A 362 -6.16 -11.84 11.14
C GLU A 362 -6.78 -10.74 10.27
N TYR A 363 -6.87 -9.52 10.77
CA TYR A 363 -7.60 -8.45 10.10
C TYR A 363 -6.68 -7.32 9.64
N ASP A 364 -6.86 -6.92 8.39
CA ASP A 364 -6.36 -5.68 7.83
C ASP A 364 -7.52 -4.71 7.66
N ARG A 365 -7.68 -3.77 8.58
CA ARG A 365 -8.76 -2.79 8.56
C ARG A 365 -8.20 -1.41 8.28
N PRO A 366 -8.43 -0.87 7.09
CA PRO A 366 -8.05 0.50 6.79
C PRO A 366 -8.89 1.47 7.63
N ALA A 367 -8.23 2.43 8.25
CA ALA A 367 -8.87 3.42 9.12
C ALA A 367 -9.88 4.32 8.40
N SER A 368 -9.76 4.50 7.08
CA SER A 368 -10.57 5.46 6.30
C SER A 368 -10.86 5.05 4.86
N TYR A 369 -10.65 3.81 4.47
CA TYR A 369 -10.85 3.34 3.11
C TYR A 369 -12.27 2.80 2.93
N PHE A 370 -13.04 3.39 2.00
CA PHE A 370 -14.34 2.88 1.62
C PHE A 370 -14.20 1.82 0.53
N VAL A 371 -14.67 0.61 0.83
CA VAL A 371 -14.76 -0.50 -0.13
C VAL A 371 -16.15 -0.52 -0.72
N GLU A 372 -16.24 -0.66 -2.04
CA GLU A 372 -17.50 -0.81 -2.73
C GLU A 372 -18.09 -2.19 -2.43
N ALA A 373 -19.30 -2.23 -1.88
CA ALA A 373 -20.02 -3.48 -1.65
C ALA A 373 -20.46 -4.09 -2.99
N ASP A 374 -20.52 -5.41 -3.04
CA ASP A 374 -21.04 -6.12 -4.19
C ASP A 374 -22.50 -5.74 -4.46
N LYS A 375 -22.88 -5.73 -5.74
CA LYS A 375 -24.25 -5.47 -6.14
C LYS A 375 -25.18 -6.53 -5.56
N ASP A 376 -26.30 -6.07 -5.02
CA ASP A 376 -27.38 -6.93 -4.49
C ASP A 376 -26.95 -7.86 -3.34
N ALA A 377 -25.78 -7.65 -2.75
CA ALA A 377 -25.30 -8.38 -1.57
C ALA A 377 -25.49 -7.61 -0.27
N GLN A 378 -25.57 -8.34 0.84
CA GLN A 378 -25.51 -7.74 2.16
C GLN A 378 -24.14 -7.11 2.39
N PRO A 379 -24.05 -5.94 3.08
CA PRO A 379 -22.77 -5.37 3.42
C PRO A 379 -21.94 -6.34 4.26
N SER A 380 -20.69 -6.53 3.90
CA SER A 380 -19.74 -7.36 4.65
C SER A 380 -18.64 -6.49 5.22
N ALA A 381 -18.45 -6.51 6.53
CA ALA A 381 -17.41 -5.77 7.19
C ALA A 381 -16.03 -6.40 6.97
N GLY A 382 -15.92 -7.74 6.92
CA GLY A 382 -14.67 -8.47 6.67
C GLY A 382 -13.46 -7.78 7.27
N SER A 383 -12.48 -7.43 6.42
CA SER A 383 -11.31 -6.63 6.76
C SER A 383 -11.56 -5.11 6.70
N HIS A 384 -12.76 -4.65 6.36
CA HIS A 384 -13.07 -3.24 6.13
C HIS A 384 -14.14 -2.72 7.07
N THR A 385 -13.90 -1.53 7.62
CA THR A 385 -14.85 -0.83 8.51
C THR A 385 -15.63 0.28 7.79
N SER A 386 -15.25 0.62 6.57
CA SER A 386 -15.89 1.65 5.76
C SER A 386 -16.34 1.06 4.42
N ILE A 387 -17.66 1.07 4.16
CA ILE A 387 -18.25 0.38 3.03
C ILE A 387 -19.11 1.37 2.23
N VAL A 388 -18.90 1.43 0.92
CA VAL A 388 -19.75 2.16 -0.01
C VAL A 388 -20.77 1.20 -0.61
N THR A 389 -22.05 1.48 -0.41
CA THR A 389 -23.12 0.74 -1.04
C THR A 389 -23.53 1.44 -2.33
N ALA A 390 -23.22 0.86 -3.47
CA ALA A 390 -23.52 1.41 -4.78
C ALA A 390 -23.98 0.33 -5.74
N GLY A 391 -24.77 0.70 -6.72
CA GLY A 391 -25.06 -0.14 -7.88
C GLY A 391 -26.33 -0.97 -7.85
N ASN A 392 -27.09 -1.01 -6.76
CA ASN A 392 -28.35 -1.75 -6.69
C ASN A 392 -29.45 -1.06 -7.48
N THR A 393 -30.32 -1.82 -8.14
CA THR A 393 -31.47 -1.29 -8.86
C THR A 393 -32.59 -0.82 -7.91
N ASN A 394 -32.66 -1.41 -6.71
CA ASN A 394 -33.57 -1.07 -5.64
C ASN A 394 -32.81 -0.89 -4.33
N LEU A 395 -33.41 -0.20 -3.36
CA LEU A 395 -32.90 -0.15 -1.99
C LEU A 395 -32.90 -1.57 -1.40
N LEU A 396 -31.73 -2.10 -1.09
CA LEU A 396 -31.59 -3.39 -0.44
C LEU A 396 -31.89 -3.23 1.05
N ALA A 397 -32.88 -3.94 1.55
CA ALA A 397 -33.14 -4.01 2.99
C ALA A 397 -32.05 -4.86 3.65
N SER A 398 -31.14 -4.21 4.37
CA SER A 398 -30.10 -4.92 5.14
C SER A 398 -30.70 -5.53 6.40
N THR A 399 -30.52 -6.83 6.57
CA THR A 399 -30.93 -7.56 7.78
C THR A 399 -29.74 -7.79 8.73
N ASP A 400 -28.52 -7.69 8.23
CA ASP A 400 -27.28 -7.87 8.98
C ASP A 400 -26.09 -7.18 8.25
N ILE A 401 -24.98 -7.03 8.95
CA ILE A 401 -23.68 -6.72 8.36
C ILE A 401 -22.79 -7.91 8.63
N GLU A 402 -22.49 -8.65 7.57
CA GLU A 402 -21.70 -9.87 7.67
C GLU A 402 -20.27 -9.59 8.14
N ASN A 403 -19.65 -10.58 8.79
CA ASN A 403 -18.27 -10.55 9.24
C ASN A 403 -17.88 -9.32 10.12
N ALA A 404 -18.86 -8.69 10.75
CA ALA A 404 -18.59 -7.63 11.71
C ALA A 404 -18.19 -8.21 13.06
N GLU A 405 -17.16 -7.66 13.68
CA GLU A 405 -16.74 -8.03 15.04
C GLU A 405 -17.43 -7.20 16.11
N VAL A 406 -17.52 -7.77 17.30
CA VAL A 406 -18.00 -7.07 18.48
C VAL A 406 -17.06 -5.90 18.81
N GLY A 407 -17.66 -4.71 19.03
CA GLY A 407 -16.91 -3.47 19.29
C GLY A 407 -16.37 -2.76 18.04
N SER A 408 -16.51 -3.34 16.84
CA SER A 408 -16.11 -2.66 15.62
C SER A 408 -17.10 -1.56 15.23
N VAL A 409 -16.58 -0.41 14.82
CA VAL A 409 -17.35 0.69 14.26
C VAL A 409 -17.32 0.58 12.73
N ILE A 410 -18.51 0.47 12.14
CA ILE A 410 -18.68 0.30 10.70
C ILE A 410 -19.36 1.54 10.15
N THR A 411 -18.79 2.12 9.11
CA THR A 411 -19.36 3.27 8.40
C THR A 411 -19.91 2.81 7.05
N LEU A 412 -21.20 2.96 6.85
CA LEU A 412 -21.85 2.74 5.56
C LEU A 412 -22.06 4.08 4.87
N LYS A 413 -21.68 4.18 3.60
CA LYS A 413 -21.87 5.36 2.74
C LYS A 413 -22.70 4.99 1.52
N CYS A 414 -23.71 5.77 1.22
CA CYS A 414 -24.51 5.60 0.01
C CYS A 414 -23.77 6.20 -1.21
N GLY A 415 -23.42 5.37 -2.17
CA GLY A 415 -22.67 5.79 -3.38
C GLY A 415 -23.56 6.21 -4.55
N SER A 416 -24.86 5.92 -4.54
CA SER A 416 -25.76 6.16 -5.67
C SER A 416 -27.02 6.95 -5.28
N VAL A 417 -27.60 7.68 -6.24
CA VAL A 417 -28.69 8.66 -5.97
C VAL A 417 -29.98 8.03 -5.46
N ASN A 418 -30.31 6.81 -5.86
CA ASN A 418 -31.55 6.13 -5.48
C ASN A 418 -31.33 4.67 -5.10
N LYS A 419 -30.11 4.29 -4.80
CA LYS A 419 -29.70 2.91 -4.69
C LYS A 419 -28.68 2.80 -3.56
N GLY A 420 -29.03 2.09 -2.55
CA GLY A 420 -28.19 1.91 -1.38
C GLY A 420 -28.78 0.83 -0.48
N VAL A 421 -28.29 0.75 0.71
CA VAL A 421 -28.79 -0.18 1.72
C VAL A 421 -29.71 0.57 2.66
N LYS A 422 -30.99 0.18 2.70
CA LYS A 422 -31.95 0.64 3.69
C LYS A 422 -31.77 -0.16 4.98
N ILE A 423 -31.75 0.51 6.12
CA ILE A 423 -31.67 -0.12 7.43
C ILE A 423 -32.91 0.25 8.22
N ASP A 424 -33.72 -0.75 8.60
CA ASP A 424 -34.90 -0.57 9.43
C ASP A 424 -34.50 -0.62 10.92
N LYS A 425 -35.22 0.16 11.75
CA LYS A 425 -35.06 0.20 13.22
C LYS A 425 -35.64 -1.06 13.88
N SER A 426 -35.42 -2.21 13.30
CA SER A 426 -35.97 -3.47 13.80
C SER A 426 -34.92 -4.58 13.67
N GLY A 427 -35.09 -5.65 14.46
CA GLY A 427 -34.17 -6.80 14.42
C GLY A 427 -32.83 -6.51 15.03
N LYS A 428 -31.76 -6.60 14.22
CA LYS A 428 -30.36 -6.43 14.68
C LYS A 428 -29.90 -4.97 14.76
N PHE A 429 -30.70 -4.01 14.30
CA PHE A 429 -30.30 -2.60 14.27
C PHE A 429 -31.05 -1.76 15.29
N ASP A 430 -30.35 -1.18 16.23
CA ASP A 430 -30.82 -0.24 17.22
C ASP A 430 -30.46 1.18 16.78
N LEU A 431 -31.39 1.81 16.05
CA LEU A 431 -31.16 3.13 15.46
C LEU A 431 -31.69 4.23 16.39
N ILE A 432 -31.01 5.37 16.43
CA ILE A 432 -31.38 6.54 17.23
C ILE A 432 -32.72 7.10 16.77
N SER A 433 -32.92 7.21 15.47
CA SER A 433 -34.15 7.73 14.88
C SER A 433 -34.89 6.69 14.03
N ALA A 434 -35.71 7.13 13.09
CA ALA A 434 -36.40 6.24 12.15
C ALA A 434 -35.45 5.42 11.27
N ALA A 435 -35.99 4.52 10.46
CA ALA A 435 -35.19 3.77 9.47
C ALA A 435 -34.24 4.68 8.69
N TRP A 436 -33.07 4.16 8.34
CA TRP A 436 -32.13 4.88 7.52
C TRP A 436 -32.39 4.59 6.04
N GLU A 437 -32.89 5.60 5.32
CA GLU A 437 -33.11 5.57 3.88
C GLU A 437 -32.18 6.57 3.21
N PRO A 438 -30.96 6.14 2.82
CA PRO A 438 -29.91 7.04 2.42
C PRO A 438 -30.10 7.62 1.03
N LYS A 439 -29.70 8.87 0.86
CA LYS A 439 -29.41 9.53 -0.42
C LYS A 439 -27.93 9.44 -0.74
N LYS A 440 -27.57 9.75 -1.99
CA LYS A 440 -26.14 9.75 -2.39
C LYS A 440 -25.29 10.64 -1.48
N GLY A 441 -24.26 10.06 -0.93
CA GLY A 441 -23.32 10.73 -0.03
C GLY A 441 -23.68 10.61 1.46
N ASP A 442 -24.87 10.18 1.81
CA ASP A 442 -25.26 9.98 3.21
C ASP A 442 -24.43 8.86 3.84
N MET A 443 -24.07 9.04 5.10
CA MET A 443 -23.32 8.07 5.87
C MET A 443 -23.98 7.76 7.19
N ILE A 444 -23.87 6.51 7.64
CA ILE A 444 -24.28 6.06 8.98
C ILE A 444 -23.11 5.31 9.62
N ARG A 445 -22.90 5.56 10.91
CA ARG A 445 -21.91 4.84 11.74
C ARG A 445 -22.63 3.93 12.70
N LEU A 446 -22.25 2.67 12.68
CA LEU A 446 -22.83 1.59 13.47
C LEU A 446 -21.74 0.89 14.26
N MET A 447 -22.02 0.54 15.52
CA MET A 447 -21.12 -0.27 16.35
C MET A 447 -21.80 -1.59 16.72
N LYS A 448 -21.11 -2.71 16.53
CA LYS A 448 -21.61 -4.03 16.93
C LYS A 448 -21.42 -4.27 18.42
N ARG A 449 -22.50 -4.57 19.14
CA ARG A 449 -22.50 -4.92 20.57
C ARG A 449 -22.24 -6.41 20.77
N GLN A 450 -21.98 -6.80 22.02
CA GLN A 450 -21.83 -8.19 22.42
C GLN A 450 -23.09 -9.03 22.24
N ASP A 451 -24.28 -8.41 22.29
CA ASP A 451 -25.58 -9.06 22.03
C ASP A 451 -25.85 -9.32 20.53
N GLY A 452 -24.89 -8.99 19.66
CA GLY A 452 -24.98 -9.13 18.22
C GLY A 452 -25.77 -8.02 17.52
N LYS A 453 -26.28 -7.02 18.24
CA LYS A 453 -26.98 -5.87 17.67
C LYS A 453 -26.03 -4.75 17.28
N PHE A 454 -26.42 -3.99 16.29
CA PHE A 454 -25.72 -2.78 15.84
C PHE A 454 -26.39 -1.55 16.40
N ILE A 455 -25.64 -0.73 17.12
CA ILE A 455 -26.11 0.57 17.62
C ILE A 455 -25.66 1.65 16.66
N GLU A 456 -26.56 2.57 16.36
CA GLU A 456 -26.21 3.79 15.64
C GLU A 456 -25.40 4.74 16.50
N LEU A 457 -24.24 5.18 16.01
CA LEU A 457 -23.39 6.20 16.65
C LEU A 457 -23.64 7.60 16.08
N GLY A 458 -24.15 7.70 14.86
CA GLY A 458 -24.45 8.96 14.20
C GLY A 458 -24.73 8.82 12.72
N ARG A 459 -25.36 9.85 12.15
CA ARG A 459 -25.64 10.00 10.71
C ARG A 459 -25.03 11.28 10.18
N GLU A 460 -24.58 11.24 8.94
CA GLU A 460 -24.12 12.41 8.19
C GLU A 460 -24.92 12.50 6.89
N THR A 461 -25.44 13.67 6.57
CA THR A 461 -26.11 13.91 5.28
C THR A 461 -25.13 14.44 4.26
N GLY A 462 -25.04 13.81 3.09
CA GLY A 462 -24.05 14.12 2.06
C GLY A 462 -24.17 15.52 1.43
N ALA A 463 -25.31 16.21 1.64
CA ALA A 463 -25.53 17.54 1.08
C ALA A 463 -24.98 18.69 1.93
N THR A 464 -24.72 18.48 3.22
CA THR A 464 -24.34 19.57 4.15
C THR A 464 -23.15 19.28 5.03
N GLY A 465 -22.64 18.05 5.07
CA GLY A 465 -21.54 17.67 5.99
C GLY A 465 -21.88 17.83 7.48
N ALA A 466 -23.15 18.05 7.81
CA ALA A 466 -23.60 18.23 9.18
C ALA A 466 -23.85 16.89 9.85
N LEU A 467 -23.14 16.62 10.94
CA LEU A 467 -23.40 15.49 11.84
C LEU A 467 -24.76 15.73 12.54
N GLN A 468 -25.69 14.83 12.34
CA GLN A 468 -26.87 14.72 13.19
C GLN A 468 -26.55 13.72 14.30
N PHE A 469 -26.54 14.21 15.54
CA PHE A 469 -26.40 13.41 16.76
C PHE A 469 -27.76 12.96 17.27
#